data_5f33678c8cc05329374892c6e33b08de
#
_entry.id   5f33678c8cc05329374892c6e33b08de
#
_cell.length_a   1.000
_cell.length_b   1.000
_cell.length_c   1.000
_cell.angle_alpha   90.00
_cell.angle_beta   90.00
_cell.angle_gamma   90.00
#
_symmetry.space_group_name_H-M   'P 1'
#
loop_
_entity.id
_entity.type
_entity.pdbx_description
1 polymer ?
#
loop_
_entity_poly.entity_id
_entity_poly.type
_entity_poly.pdbx_seq_one_letter_code
_entity_poly.pdbx_strand_id
1 'polypeptide(L)'
;MCLALFLWKRMNKQTRKVDWKTIIKWGGTLISLGLFIWLLTRMNWQEAWIILRDMPFYVYILSILLFFGGQFLNSLRWYVLLKAQDVPINIKETFQIFLGGAFASNFLPSTIGGDSLRFIAIARITKDQPLGLASVILDRLINVLATCTLIPFSVTVLNTTGLQINSDLFAFSGLAVMDGKLGGWIKRSVKKYGDLFKRWVKKPSSLILAFVIAWFSTMVVLVGIWVLARGIGMPVTLWQVVGVNTVSYFITLLPISISGYGLREITLTSLYTLLGASLEQATALALISRIFSTLVTLPGVIWMQRIVADSKTDEGQNS
;
A
#
# COMPACT_ATOMS: atom_id res chain seq x y z
N MET A 1 -33.56 -38.39 9.28
CA MET A 1 -33.37 -38.49 7.82
C MET A 1 -33.38 -37.12 7.13
N CYS A 2 -34.26 -36.18 7.46
CA CYS A 2 -34.30 -34.82 6.87
C CYS A 2 -33.03 -33.94 7.12
N LEU A 3 -32.44 -34.01 8.33
CA LEU A 3 -31.30 -33.17 8.68
C LEU A 3 -30.02 -33.56 7.90
N ALA A 4 -29.81 -34.83 7.65
CA ALA A 4 -28.70 -35.37 6.86
C ALA A 4 -28.80 -34.97 5.39
N LEU A 5 -30.01 -34.94 4.82
CA LEU A 5 -30.28 -34.48 3.45
C LEU A 5 -30.10 -32.95 3.32
N PHE A 6 -30.42 -32.17 4.36
CA PHE A 6 -30.21 -30.72 4.37
C PHE A 6 -28.72 -30.36 4.45
N LEU A 7 -27.94 -31.05 5.28
CA LEU A 7 -26.50 -30.88 5.40
C LEU A 7 -25.79 -31.34 4.14
N TRP A 8 -26.20 -32.48 3.52
CA TRP A 8 -25.63 -32.96 2.28
C TRP A 8 -25.93 -32.04 1.09
N LYS A 9 -27.15 -31.44 1.03
CA LYS A 9 -27.50 -30.44 0.01
C LYS A 9 -26.74 -29.12 0.17
N ARG A 10 -26.33 -28.76 1.42
CA ARG A 10 -25.48 -27.60 1.71
C ARG A 10 -24.00 -27.86 1.36
N MET A 11 -23.53 -29.08 1.59
CA MET A 11 -22.17 -29.50 1.22
C MET A 11 -21.98 -29.65 -0.29
N ASN A 12 -22.99 -30.13 -1.00
CA ASN A 12 -22.94 -30.38 -2.46
C ASN A 12 -23.10 -29.09 -3.31
N LYS A 13 -23.48 -27.94 -2.70
CA LYS A 13 -23.52 -26.63 -3.39
C LYS A 13 -22.17 -25.91 -3.42
N GLN A 14 -21.13 -26.46 -2.81
CA GLN A 14 -19.76 -25.94 -2.82
C GLN A 14 -18.81 -26.76 -3.67
N THR A 15 -19.18 -27.15 -4.87
CA THR A 15 -18.15 -27.29 -5.91
C THR A 15 -17.67 -25.87 -6.22
N ARG A 16 -16.70 -25.37 -5.43
CA ARG A 16 -15.93 -24.17 -5.75
C ARG A 16 -15.34 -24.41 -7.14
N LYS A 17 -15.96 -23.84 -8.17
CA LYS A 17 -15.25 -23.58 -9.42
C LYS A 17 -14.04 -22.77 -8.98
N VAL A 18 -12.86 -23.41 -9.03
CA VAL A 18 -11.60 -22.72 -8.69
C VAL A 18 -11.53 -21.55 -9.66
N ASP A 19 -11.72 -20.34 -9.11
CA ASP A 19 -11.77 -19.15 -9.94
C ASP A 19 -10.36 -18.96 -10.51
N TRP A 20 -10.23 -18.99 -11.84
CA TRP A 20 -8.97 -18.82 -12.56
C TRP A 20 -8.17 -17.63 -12.06
N LYS A 21 -8.84 -16.59 -11.59
CA LYS A 21 -8.23 -15.43 -10.95
C LYS A 21 -7.53 -15.76 -9.62
N THR A 22 -8.10 -16.69 -8.85
CA THR A 22 -7.50 -17.18 -7.60
C THR A 22 -6.24 -17.98 -7.93
N ILE A 23 -6.25 -18.80 -8.97
CA ILE A 23 -5.06 -19.56 -9.41
C ILE A 23 -3.95 -18.59 -9.86
N ILE A 24 -4.27 -17.59 -10.70
CA ILE A 24 -3.29 -16.59 -11.16
C ILE A 24 -2.70 -15.83 -9.98
N LYS A 25 -3.52 -15.41 -9.02
CA LYS A 25 -3.09 -14.66 -7.84
C LYS A 25 -2.17 -15.50 -6.94
N TRP A 26 -2.54 -16.74 -6.65
CA TRP A 26 -1.71 -17.64 -5.85
C TRP A 26 -0.46 -18.08 -6.61
N GLY A 27 -0.57 -18.37 -7.90
CA GLY A 27 0.56 -18.69 -8.77
C GLY A 27 1.57 -17.55 -8.84
N GLY A 28 1.11 -16.33 -9.08
CA GLY A 28 1.98 -15.13 -9.08
C GLY A 28 2.65 -14.87 -7.73
N THR A 29 1.93 -15.10 -6.63
CA THR A 29 2.50 -14.97 -5.28
C THR A 29 3.56 -16.03 -5.01
N LEU A 30 3.31 -17.29 -5.39
CA LEU A 30 4.29 -18.37 -5.22
C LEU A 30 5.53 -18.13 -6.07
N ILE A 31 5.36 -17.67 -7.31
CA ILE A 31 6.50 -17.31 -8.19
C ILE A 31 7.29 -16.14 -7.58
N SER A 32 6.64 -15.06 -7.16
CA SER A 32 7.35 -13.91 -6.57
C SER A 32 8.03 -14.25 -5.26
N LEU A 33 7.42 -15.10 -4.44
CA LEU A 33 8.03 -15.60 -3.21
C LEU A 33 9.21 -16.53 -3.51
N GLY A 34 9.07 -17.42 -4.50
CA GLY A 34 10.14 -18.30 -4.94
C GLY A 34 11.35 -17.52 -5.48
N LEU A 35 11.11 -16.51 -6.32
CA LEU A 35 12.15 -15.62 -6.81
C LEU A 35 12.80 -14.82 -5.68
N PHE A 36 12.02 -14.39 -4.69
CA PHE A 36 12.57 -13.67 -3.53
C PHE A 36 13.42 -14.58 -2.65
N ILE A 37 12.99 -15.81 -2.39
CA ILE A 37 13.79 -16.82 -1.68
C ILE A 37 15.07 -17.11 -2.48
N TRP A 38 14.98 -17.29 -3.78
CA TRP A 38 16.14 -17.47 -4.64
C TRP A 38 17.13 -16.29 -4.57
N LEU A 39 16.63 -15.05 -4.56
CA LEU A 39 17.43 -13.85 -4.36
C LEU A 39 18.19 -13.91 -3.02
N LEU A 40 17.49 -14.28 -1.93
CA LEU A 40 18.07 -14.39 -0.60
C LEU A 40 19.14 -15.48 -0.51
N THR A 41 19.02 -16.57 -1.27
CA THR A 41 20.06 -17.61 -1.34
C THR A 41 21.31 -17.18 -2.12
N ARG A 42 21.20 -16.16 -2.96
CA ARG A 42 22.32 -15.59 -3.72
C ARG A 42 23.08 -14.49 -2.98
N MET A 43 22.45 -13.94 -1.94
CA MET A 43 23.01 -12.85 -1.15
C MET A 43 24.10 -13.36 -0.19
N ASN A 44 25.18 -12.61 -0.10
CA ASN A 44 26.20 -12.81 0.94
C ASN A 44 25.69 -12.20 2.28
N TRP A 45 25.14 -13.04 3.14
CA TRP A 45 24.57 -12.62 4.43
C TRP A 45 25.60 -11.99 5.37
N GLN A 46 26.86 -12.41 5.29
CA GLN A 46 27.94 -11.83 6.11
C GLN A 46 28.20 -10.38 5.70
N GLU A 47 28.28 -10.14 4.41
CA GLU A 47 28.47 -8.78 3.86
C GLU A 47 27.27 -7.88 4.17
N ALA A 48 26.05 -8.38 3.96
CA ALA A 48 24.84 -7.64 4.30
C ALA A 48 24.77 -7.28 5.80
N TRP A 49 25.21 -8.21 6.67
CA TRP A 49 25.26 -7.95 8.11
C TRP A 49 26.30 -6.88 8.46
N ILE A 50 27.49 -6.92 7.85
CA ILE A 50 28.54 -5.90 8.04
C ILE A 50 28.01 -4.53 7.61
N ILE A 51 27.40 -4.43 6.43
CA ILE A 51 26.82 -3.19 5.91
C ILE A 51 25.80 -2.60 6.91
N LEU A 52 24.92 -3.43 7.44
CA LEU A 52 23.92 -2.97 8.39
C LEU A 52 24.53 -2.60 9.75
N ARG A 53 25.49 -3.38 10.24
CA ARG A 53 26.16 -3.13 11.51
C ARG A 53 26.96 -1.84 11.51
N ASP A 54 27.64 -1.56 10.40
CA ASP A 54 28.52 -0.39 10.26
C ASP A 54 27.73 0.90 9.98
N MET A 55 26.42 0.79 9.71
CA MET A 55 25.56 1.95 9.49
C MET A 55 25.41 2.76 10.79
N PRO A 56 25.61 4.08 10.75
CA PRO A 56 25.49 4.94 11.93
C PRO A 56 24.10 4.86 12.57
N PHE A 57 24.03 4.76 13.90
CA PHE A 57 22.78 4.58 14.64
C PHE A 57 21.76 5.70 14.40
N TYR A 58 22.21 6.93 14.20
CA TYR A 58 21.31 8.05 13.89
C TYR A 58 20.54 7.87 12.58
N VAL A 59 21.08 7.11 11.60
CA VAL A 59 20.40 6.81 10.34
C VAL A 59 19.14 5.96 10.60
N TYR A 60 19.25 4.98 11.49
CA TYR A 60 18.11 4.15 11.90
C TYR A 60 17.02 4.99 12.54
N ILE A 61 17.38 5.81 13.53
CA ILE A 61 16.41 6.66 14.25
C ILE A 61 15.76 7.64 13.29
N LEU A 62 16.56 8.37 12.50
CA LEU A 62 16.04 9.36 11.56
C LEU A 62 15.09 8.72 10.54
N SER A 63 15.44 7.57 10.01
CA SER A 63 14.59 6.87 9.04
C SER A 63 13.28 6.41 9.68
N ILE A 64 13.31 5.82 10.88
CA ILE A 64 12.08 5.42 11.61
C ILE A 64 11.18 6.65 11.85
N LEU A 65 11.76 7.78 12.26
CA LEU A 65 10.99 9.01 12.48
C LEU A 65 10.36 9.52 11.18
N LEU A 66 11.08 9.45 10.06
CA LEU A 66 10.54 9.84 8.74
C LEU A 66 9.42 8.88 8.29
N PHE A 67 9.59 7.57 8.47
CA PHE A 67 8.52 6.60 8.18
C PHE A 67 7.29 6.83 9.04
N PHE A 68 7.47 7.09 10.34
CA PHE A 68 6.38 7.40 11.26
C PHE A 68 5.70 8.73 10.88
N GLY A 69 6.49 9.77 10.56
CA GLY A 69 5.98 11.04 10.04
C GLY A 69 5.15 10.86 8.77
N GLY A 70 5.61 10.00 7.85
CA GLY A 70 4.84 9.63 6.66
C GLY A 70 3.49 8.99 6.99
N GLN A 71 3.43 8.08 7.97
CA GLN A 71 2.17 7.48 8.42
C GLN A 71 1.24 8.50 9.06
N PHE A 72 1.79 9.43 9.86
CA PHE A 72 1.02 10.52 10.45
C PHE A 72 0.43 11.44 9.36
N LEU A 73 1.23 11.85 8.38
CA LEU A 73 0.78 12.68 7.25
C LEU A 73 -0.29 11.96 6.41
N ASN A 74 -0.14 10.65 6.17
CA ASN A 74 -1.17 9.87 5.48
C ASN A 74 -2.49 9.85 6.25
N SER A 75 -2.44 9.74 7.59
CA SER A 75 -3.65 9.81 8.40
C SER A 75 -4.26 11.23 8.42
N LEU A 76 -3.41 12.27 8.43
CA LEU A 76 -3.84 13.67 8.34
C LEU A 76 -4.55 13.96 7.02
N ARG A 77 -4.04 13.43 5.90
CA ARG A 77 -4.71 13.50 4.60
C ARG A 77 -6.13 12.92 4.69
N TRP A 78 -6.26 11.72 5.24
CA TRP A 78 -7.57 11.08 5.38
C TRP A 78 -8.49 11.85 6.33
N TYR A 79 -7.96 12.40 7.43
CA TYR A 79 -8.69 13.28 8.34
C TYR A 79 -9.29 14.49 7.62
N VAL A 80 -8.51 15.16 6.76
CA VAL A 80 -8.98 16.31 5.95
C VAL A 80 -10.16 15.90 5.06
N LEU A 81 -10.10 14.72 4.44
CA LEU A 81 -11.19 14.22 3.60
C LEU A 81 -12.46 13.91 4.43
N LEU A 82 -12.31 13.34 5.62
CA LEU A 82 -13.44 13.06 6.51
C LEU A 82 -14.07 14.35 7.04
N LYS A 83 -13.25 15.32 7.46
CA LYS A 83 -13.72 16.63 7.91
C LYS A 83 -14.44 17.42 6.82
N ALA A 84 -14.05 17.25 5.55
CA ALA A 84 -14.78 17.83 4.43
C ALA A 84 -16.23 17.33 4.31
N GLN A 85 -16.56 16.20 4.92
CA GLN A 85 -17.91 15.63 4.98
C GLN A 85 -18.54 15.75 6.38
N ASP A 86 -17.99 16.63 7.23
CA ASP A 86 -18.50 16.95 8.56
C ASP A 86 -18.57 15.71 9.48
N VAL A 87 -17.71 14.69 9.23
CA VAL A 87 -17.64 13.49 10.08
C VAL A 87 -17.19 13.88 11.48
N PRO A 88 -17.92 13.47 12.54
CA PRO A 88 -17.57 13.79 13.92
C PRO A 88 -16.42 12.93 14.45
N ILE A 89 -15.21 13.17 13.92
CA ILE A 89 -13.99 12.44 14.28
C ILE A 89 -12.86 13.44 14.55
N ASN A 90 -11.96 13.13 15.47
CA ASN A 90 -10.75 13.91 15.73
C ASN A 90 -9.51 13.27 15.06
N ILE A 91 -8.42 14.04 15.02
CA ILE A 91 -7.17 13.59 14.38
C ILE A 91 -6.57 12.38 15.08
N LYS A 92 -6.67 12.28 16.40
CA LYS A 92 -6.15 11.17 17.20
C LYS A 92 -6.89 9.87 16.85
N GLU A 93 -8.21 9.90 16.83
CA GLU A 93 -9.04 8.74 16.43
C GLU A 93 -8.77 8.35 14.99
N THR A 94 -8.68 9.32 14.08
CA THR A 94 -8.34 9.05 12.67
C THR A 94 -6.99 8.37 12.55
N PHE A 95 -5.98 8.85 13.29
CA PHE A 95 -4.65 8.24 13.29
C PHE A 95 -4.66 6.81 13.84
N GLN A 96 -5.42 6.56 14.90
CA GLN A 96 -5.60 5.24 15.49
C GLN A 96 -6.23 4.25 14.50
N ILE A 97 -7.34 4.65 13.85
CA ILE A 97 -8.02 3.83 12.84
C ILE A 97 -7.11 3.60 11.64
N PHE A 98 -6.39 4.64 11.20
CA PHE A 98 -5.46 4.56 10.08
C PHE A 98 -4.33 3.57 10.36
N LEU A 99 -3.67 3.66 11.53
CA LEU A 99 -2.62 2.73 11.93
C LEU A 99 -3.14 1.30 12.09
N GLY A 100 -4.33 1.11 12.65
CA GLY A 100 -4.97 -0.21 12.73
C GLY A 100 -5.19 -0.83 11.36
N GLY A 101 -5.66 -0.04 10.40
CA GLY A 101 -5.80 -0.45 8.99
C GLY A 101 -4.45 -0.73 8.32
N ALA A 102 -3.45 0.12 8.54
CA ALA A 102 -2.11 -0.07 7.99
C ALA A 102 -1.44 -1.33 8.54
N PHE A 103 -1.56 -1.59 9.85
CA PHE A 103 -1.11 -2.84 10.47
C PHE A 103 -1.80 -4.05 9.82
N ALA A 104 -3.12 -4.04 9.73
CA ALA A 104 -3.87 -5.14 9.12
C ALA A 104 -3.49 -5.39 7.66
N SER A 105 -3.17 -4.36 6.88
CA SER A 105 -2.72 -4.49 5.49
C SER A 105 -1.39 -5.24 5.36
N ASN A 106 -0.53 -5.23 6.38
CA ASN A 106 0.73 -5.97 6.37
C ASN A 106 0.54 -7.47 6.62
N PHE A 107 -0.49 -7.87 7.35
CA PHE A 107 -0.70 -9.27 7.77
C PHE A 107 -1.84 -9.96 7.02
N LEU A 108 -2.82 -9.21 6.53
CA LEU A 108 -3.92 -9.79 5.76
C LEU A 108 -3.49 -10.04 4.31
N PRO A 109 -3.93 -11.15 3.70
CA PRO A 109 -3.53 -11.53 2.34
C PRO A 109 -4.15 -10.65 1.24
N SER A 110 -4.58 -9.45 1.61
CA SER A 110 -5.12 -8.44 0.69
C SER A 110 -4.90 -7.05 1.25
N THR A 111 -4.41 -6.15 0.40
CA THR A 111 -4.38 -4.70 0.69
C THR A 111 -5.76 -4.13 1.04
N ILE A 112 -6.83 -4.84 0.62
CA ILE A 112 -8.23 -4.52 0.94
C ILE A 112 -8.55 -4.76 2.42
N GLY A 113 -7.82 -5.64 3.12
CA GLY A 113 -8.10 -5.96 4.52
C GLY A 113 -7.97 -4.77 5.47
N GLY A 114 -6.92 -3.97 5.31
CA GLY A 114 -6.74 -2.76 6.10
C GLY A 114 -7.74 -1.66 5.76
N ASP A 115 -8.08 -1.53 4.48
CA ASP A 115 -9.11 -0.58 4.03
C ASP A 115 -10.49 -0.98 4.51
N SER A 116 -10.77 -2.29 4.63
CA SER A 116 -12.03 -2.78 5.20
C SER A 116 -12.18 -2.37 6.66
N LEU A 117 -11.10 -2.37 7.47
CA LEU A 117 -11.14 -1.87 8.84
C LEU A 117 -11.43 -0.36 8.89
N ARG A 118 -10.78 0.43 8.04
CA ARG A 118 -11.04 1.87 7.93
C ARG A 118 -12.47 2.15 7.51
N PHE A 119 -12.99 1.43 6.53
CA PHE A 119 -14.36 1.48 6.07
C PHE A 119 -15.35 1.16 7.20
N ILE A 120 -15.16 0.02 7.89
CA ILE A 120 -16.04 -0.42 8.98
C ILE A 120 -16.08 0.63 10.10
N ALA A 121 -14.91 1.16 10.50
CA ALA A 121 -14.83 2.16 11.55
C ALA A 121 -15.63 3.43 11.21
N ILE A 122 -15.47 3.97 10.00
CA ILE A 122 -16.20 5.18 9.58
C ILE A 122 -17.68 4.89 9.36
N ALA A 123 -18.04 3.75 8.75
CA ALA A 123 -19.43 3.37 8.57
C ALA A 123 -20.20 3.29 9.88
N ARG A 124 -19.53 2.91 10.98
CA ARG A 124 -20.12 2.89 12.34
C ARG A 124 -20.27 4.28 12.93
N ILE A 125 -19.20 5.09 12.90
CA ILE A 125 -19.21 6.44 13.44
C ILE A 125 -20.29 7.29 12.77
N THR A 126 -20.44 7.16 11.45
CA THR A 126 -21.36 7.98 10.65
C THR A 126 -22.72 7.34 10.43
N LYS A 127 -22.87 6.04 10.67
CA LYS A 127 -24.00 5.21 10.23
C LYS A 127 -24.28 5.30 8.73
N ASP A 128 -23.27 5.72 7.94
CA ASP A 128 -23.32 5.91 6.49
C ASP A 128 -22.21 5.05 5.82
N GLN A 129 -22.60 3.82 5.44
CA GLN A 129 -21.67 2.90 4.76
C GLN A 129 -21.15 3.44 3.42
N PRO A 130 -21.98 4.03 2.55
CA PRO A 130 -21.51 4.69 1.33
C PRO A 130 -20.42 5.74 1.57
N LEU A 131 -20.56 6.58 2.60
CA LEU A 131 -19.58 7.61 2.95
C LEU A 131 -18.25 6.99 3.40
N GLY A 132 -18.31 5.97 4.26
CA GLY A 132 -17.11 5.24 4.71
C GLY A 132 -16.32 4.66 3.52
N LEU A 133 -17.00 3.98 2.60
CA LEU A 133 -16.38 3.40 1.42
C LEU A 133 -15.82 4.47 0.48
N ALA A 134 -16.60 5.52 0.20
CA ALA A 134 -16.18 6.60 -0.68
C ALA A 134 -14.94 7.34 -0.15
N SER A 135 -14.84 7.55 1.17
CA SER A 135 -13.69 8.19 1.80
C SER A 135 -12.39 7.40 1.59
N VAL A 136 -12.43 6.08 1.74
CA VAL A 136 -11.26 5.20 1.54
C VAL A 136 -10.85 5.14 0.06
N ILE A 137 -11.83 5.06 -0.85
CA ILE A 137 -11.57 5.08 -2.29
C ILE A 137 -10.93 6.41 -2.71
N LEU A 138 -11.47 7.53 -2.25
CA LEU A 138 -10.95 8.86 -2.56
C LEU A 138 -9.53 9.06 -2.01
N ASP A 139 -9.27 8.61 -0.79
CA ASP A 139 -7.94 8.65 -0.18
C ASP A 139 -6.91 7.90 -1.04
N ARG A 140 -7.26 6.72 -1.55
CA ARG A 140 -6.41 5.95 -2.47
C ARG A 140 -6.21 6.64 -3.82
N LEU A 141 -7.27 7.18 -4.41
CA LEU A 141 -7.18 7.90 -5.68
C LEU A 141 -6.25 9.11 -5.58
N ILE A 142 -6.36 9.91 -4.51
CA ILE A 142 -5.47 11.06 -4.28
C ILE A 142 -4.02 10.60 -4.13
N ASN A 143 -3.77 9.49 -3.43
CA ASN A 143 -2.43 8.94 -3.28
C ASN A 143 -1.84 8.50 -4.64
N VAL A 144 -2.62 7.80 -5.46
CA VAL A 144 -2.21 7.40 -6.81
C VAL A 144 -1.91 8.63 -7.66
N LEU A 145 -2.79 9.64 -7.66
CA LEU A 145 -2.60 10.88 -8.42
C LEU A 145 -1.32 11.62 -7.97
N ALA A 146 -1.07 11.72 -6.66
CA ALA A 146 0.16 12.31 -6.14
C ALA A 146 1.40 11.52 -6.59
N THR A 147 1.35 10.19 -6.60
CA THR A 147 2.45 9.35 -7.06
C THR A 147 2.65 9.45 -8.59
N CYS A 148 1.57 9.65 -9.37
CA CYS A 148 1.67 9.88 -10.81
C CYS A 148 2.52 11.10 -11.16
N THR A 149 2.54 12.14 -10.33
CA THR A 149 3.41 13.32 -10.56
C THR A 149 4.90 13.01 -10.44
N LEU A 150 5.26 11.84 -9.89
CA LEU A 150 6.64 11.39 -9.75
C LEU A 150 7.11 10.51 -10.92
N ILE A 151 6.23 10.17 -11.87
CA ILE A 151 6.58 9.36 -13.05
C ILE A 151 7.75 9.92 -13.85
N PRO A 152 7.91 11.25 -14.05
CA PRO A 152 9.06 11.78 -14.79
C PRO A 152 10.41 11.32 -14.21
N PHE A 153 10.53 11.24 -12.88
CA PHE A 153 11.74 10.72 -12.23
C PHE A 153 11.97 9.22 -12.48
N SER A 154 10.88 8.46 -12.61
CA SER A 154 10.96 7.04 -12.99
C SER A 154 11.49 6.87 -14.42
N VAL A 155 11.01 7.67 -15.36
CA VAL A 155 11.47 7.65 -16.76
C VAL A 155 12.96 7.99 -16.82
N THR A 156 13.41 9.01 -16.08
CA THR A 156 14.82 9.37 -16.02
C THR A 156 15.69 8.20 -15.52
N VAL A 157 15.25 7.52 -14.43
CA VAL A 157 15.97 6.35 -13.90
C VAL A 157 16.04 5.23 -14.93
N LEU A 158 14.93 4.90 -15.57
CA LEU A 158 14.87 3.81 -16.55
C LEU A 158 15.76 4.11 -17.77
N ASN A 159 15.80 5.34 -18.23
CA ASN A 159 16.70 5.75 -19.31
C ASN A 159 18.18 5.64 -18.91
N THR A 160 18.54 6.00 -17.68
CA THR A 160 19.93 5.88 -17.19
C THR A 160 20.36 4.42 -16.99
N THR A 161 19.44 3.50 -16.75
CA THR A 161 19.72 2.06 -16.62
C THR A 161 19.77 1.32 -17.97
N GLY A 162 19.57 2.03 -19.09
CA GLY A 162 19.53 1.43 -20.44
C GLY A 162 18.24 0.63 -20.71
N LEU A 163 17.31 0.60 -19.78
CA LEU A 163 15.98 0.06 -19.99
C LEU A 163 15.16 1.09 -20.77
N GLN A 164 15.23 1.06 -22.10
CA GLN A 164 14.32 1.85 -22.94
C GLN A 164 12.91 1.31 -22.78
N ILE A 165 12.19 1.86 -21.80
CA ILE A 165 10.77 1.61 -21.70
C ILE A 165 10.09 2.70 -22.51
N ASN A 166 9.49 2.32 -23.63
CA ASN A 166 8.59 3.20 -24.37
C ASN A 166 7.55 3.75 -23.40
N SER A 167 7.30 5.07 -23.47
CA SER A 167 6.26 5.75 -22.68
C SER A 167 4.89 5.06 -22.78
N ASP A 168 4.69 4.27 -23.81
CA ASP A 168 3.51 3.43 -24.06
C ASP A 168 3.28 2.37 -22.96
N LEU A 169 4.33 1.89 -22.28
CA LEU A 169 4.18 0.90 -21.20
C LEU A 169 3.54 1.52 -19.95
N PHE A 170 3.84 2.79 -19.64
CA PHE A 170 3.17 3.52 -18.56
C PHE A 170 1.74 3.93 -18.95
N ALA A 171 1.54 4.35 -20.21
CA ALA A 171 0.21 4.59 -20.75
C ALA A 171 -0.62 3.31 -20.77
N PHE A 172 -0.02 2.17 -21.16
CA PHE A 172 -0.68 0.87 -21.20
C PHE A 172 -1.04 0.35 -19.80
N SER A 173 -0.18 0.55 -18.78
CA SER A 173 -0.52 0.17 -17.40
C SER A 173 -1.67 1.02 -16.83
N GLY A 174 -1.73 2.31 -17.15
CA GLY A 174 -2.85 3.19 -16.80
C GLY A 174 -4.13 2.85 -17.57
N LEU A 175 -4.02 2.56 -18.87
CA LEU A 175 -5.16 2.18 -19.73
C LEU A 175 -5.65 0.76 -19.42
N ALA A 176 -4.77 -0.21 -19.15
CA ALA A 176 -5.16 -1.57 -18.75
C ALA A 176 -5.92 -1.60 -17.43
N VAL A 177 -5.61 -0.69 -16.51
CA VAL A 177 -6.39 -0.47 -15.29
C VAL A 177 -7.78 0.10 -15.62
N MET A 178 -7.90 0.94 -16.66
CA MET A 178 -9.18 1.56 -17.06
C MET A 178 -10.05 0.68 -17.93
N ASP A 179 -9.49 -0.15 -18.81
CA ASP A 179 -10.24 -0.95 -19.80
C ASP A 179 -10.63 -2.36 -19.29
N GLY A 180 -10.03 -2.81 -18.19
CA GLY A 180 -10.33 -4.11 -17.57
C GLY A 180 -11.60 -4.10 -16.72
N LYS A 181 -11.91 -5.28 -16.13
CA LYS A 181 -13.02 -5.45 -15.17
C LYS A 181 -12.94 -4.48 -13.98
N LEU A 182 -11.73 -3.97 -13.69
CA LEU A 182 -11.48 -2.94 -12.68
C LEU A 182 -12.06 -1.58 -13.13
N GLY A 183 -11.84 -1.19 -14.40
CA GLY A 183 -12.44 0.01 -14.97
C GLY A 183 -13.97 -0.03 -14.99
N GLY A 184 -14.54 -1.20 -15.32
CA GLY A 184 -15.98 -1.43 -15.23
C GLY A 184 -16.53 -1.38 -13.80
N TRP A 185 -15.75 -1.82 -12.81
CA TRP A 185 -16.09 -1.70 -11.39
C TRP A 185 -15.96 -0.25 -10.91
N ILE A 186 -14.88 0.43 -11.27
CA ILE A 186 -14.68 1.87 -10.98
C ILE A 186 -15.81 2.69 -11.60
N LYS A 187 -16.15 2.46 -12.87
CA LYS A 187 -17.24 3.17 -13.56
C LYS A 187 -18.60 2.94 -12.89
N ARG A 188 -18.90 1.72 -12.44
CA ARG A 188 -20.12 1.39 -11.68
C ARG A 188 -20.11 2.04 -10.29
N SER A 189 -18.97 2.00 -9.60
CA SER A 189 -18.79 2.62 -8.29
C SER A 189 -18.90 4.14 -8.37
N VAL A 190 -18.27 4.76 -9.36
CA VAL A 190 -18.39 6.20 -9.63
C VAL A 190 -19.83 6.58 -9.98
N LYS A 191 -20.55 5.77 -10.76
CA LYS A 191 -21.97 6.01 -11.06
C LYS A 191 -22.83 5.87 -9.81
N LYS A 192 -22.58 4.87 -8.97
CA LYS A 192 -23.33 4.61 -7.73
C LYS A 192 -23.05 5.62 -6.62
N TYR A 193 -21.78 6.05 -6.49
CA TYR A 193 -21.32 6.96 -5.45
C TYR A 193 -21.00 8.36 -5.99
N GLY A 194 -21.35 8.65 -7.25
CA GLY A 194 -21.04 9.91 -7.93
C GLY A 194 -21.54 11.14 -7.20
N ASP A 195 -22.69 11.06 -6.56
CA ASP A 195 -23.24 12.19 -5.81
C ASP A 195 -22.47 12.41 -4.49
N LEU A 196 -21.90 11.35 -3.89
CA LEU A 196 -20.98 11.50 -2.76
C LEU A 196 -19.67 12.16 -3.21
N PHE A 197 -19.06 11.68 -4.30
CA PHE A 197 -17.85 12.32 -4.84
C PHE A 197 -18.07 13.80 -5.20
N LYS A 198 -19.23 14.15 -5.74
CA LYS A 198 -19.61 15.56 -6.00
C LYS A 198 -19.59 16.43 -4.73
N ARG A 199 -19.85 15.87 -3.53
CA ARG A 199 -19.76 16.63 -2.27
C ARG A 199 -18.34 17.09 -1.99
N TRP A 200 -17.32 16.23 -2.25
CA TRP A 200 -15.90 16.65 -2.12
C TRP A 200 -15.49 17.61 -3.24
N VAL A 201 -15.98 17.43 -4.46
CA VAL A 201 -15.71 18.37 -5.57
C VAL A 201 -16.26 19.77 -5.25
N LYS A 202 -17.35 19.89 -4.50
CA LYS A 202 -17.87 21.17 -4.01
C LYS A 202 -16.99 21.83 -2.92
N LYS A 203 -16.05 21.08 -2.32
CA LYS A 203 -15.07 21.58 -1.35
C LYS A 203 -13.63 21.42 -1.90
N PRO A 204 -13.25 22.11 -2.99
CA PRO A 204 -11.99 21.87 -3.69
C PRO A 204 -10.75 22.14 -2.84
N SER A 205 -10.83 23.06 -1.88
CA SER A 205 -9.75 23.33 -0.92
C SER A 205 -9.33 22.07 -0.15
N SER A 206 -10.30 21.23 0.24
CA SER A 206 -10.01 19.97 0.94
C SER A 206 -9.31 18.95 0.05
N LEU A 207 -9.68 18.88 -1.22
CA LEU A 207 -9.03 18.01 -2.21
C LEU A 207 -7.60 18.46 -2.52
N ILE A 208 -7.39 19.76 -2.72
CA ILE A 208 -6.07 20.34 -2.95
C ILE A 208 -5.18 20.10 -1.72
N LEU A 209 -5.69 20.38 -0.51
CA LEU A 209 -4.94 20.15 0.73
C LEU A 209 -4.60 18.66 0.90
N ALA A 210 -5.54 17.76 0.65
CA ALA A 210 -5.30 16.33 0.71
C ALA A 210 -4.25 15.88 -0.32
N PHE A 211 -4.26 16.45 -1.53
CA PHE A 211 -3.26 16.17 -2.56
C PHE A 211 -1.86 16.67 -2.15
N VAL A 212 -1.76 17.87 -1.61
CA VAL A 212 -0.48 18.43 -1.11
C VAL A 212 0.06 17.56 0.03
N ILE A 213 -0.80 17.16 0.98
CA ILE A 213 -0.39 16.26 2.08
C ILE A 213 0.04 14.90 1.52
N ALA A 214 -0.64 14.35 0.51
CA ALA A 214 -0.26 13.10 -0.14
C ALA A 214 1.14 13.19 -0.74
N TRP A 215 1.40 14.26 -1.47
CA TRP A 215 2.71 14.51 -2.07
C TRP A 215 3.81 14.63 -0.99
N PHE A 216 3.54 15.41 0.05
CA PHE A 216 4.47 15.61 1.15
C PHE A 216 4.73 14.31 1.92
N SER A 217 3.71 13.53 2.22
CA SER A 217 3.84 12.24 2.92
C SER A 217 4.69 11.25 2.12
N THR A 218 4.48 11.20 0.80
CA THR A 218 5.28 10.36 -0.10
C THR A 218 6.73 10.81 -0.09
N MET A 219 7.01 12.12 -0.22
CA MET A 219 8.37 12.65 -0.18
C MET A 219 9.07 12.35 1.15
N VAL A 220 8.40 12.52 2.29
CA VAL A 220 8.98 12.24 3.61
C VAL A 220 9.41 10.77 3.73
N VAL A 221 8.60 9.83 3.25
CA VAL A 221 8.96 8.40 3.24
C VAL A 221 10.12 8.13 2.29
N LEU A 222 10.13 8.73 1.09
CA LEU A 222 11.21 8.58 0.10
C LEU A 222 12.54 9.16 0.59
N VAL A 223 12.50 10.29 1.32
CA VAL A 223 13.67 10.84 2.01
C VAL A 223 14.17 9.84 3.07
N GLY A 224 13.27 9.21 3.82
CA GLY A 224 13.64 8.15 4.78
C GLY A 224 14.36 6.97 4.11
N ILE A 225 13.88 6.52 2.95
CA ILE A 225 14.54 5.47 2.16
C ILE A 225 15.89 5.97 1.63
N TRP A 226 15.99 7.21 1.19
CA TRP A 226 17.25 7.78 0.72
C TRP A 226 18.27 7.90 1.85
N VAL A 227 17.87 8.30 3.04
CA VAL A 227 18.74 8.34 4.23
C VAL A 227 19.27 6.95 4.54
N LEU A 228 18.45 5.90 4.47
CA LEU A 228 18.89 4.50 4.60
C LEU A 228 19.88 4.12 3.50
N ALA A 229 19.58 4.44 2.24
CA ALA A 229 20.45 4.14 1.10
C ALA A 229 21.84 4.79 1.26
N ARG A 230 21.88 6.05 1.69
CA ARG A 230 23.14 6.76 1.98
C ARG A 230 23.88 6.17 3.18
N GLY A 231 23.15 5.76 4.23
CA GLY A 231 23.73 5.09 5.39
C GLY A 231 24.37 3.73 5.07
N ILE A 232 23.82 3.03 4.09
CA ILE A 232 24.35 1.76 3.56
C ILE A 232 25.54 2.00 2.60
N GLY A 233 25.85 3.26 2.27
CA GLY A 233 26.94 3.60 1.34
C GLY A 233 26.55 3.47 -0.14
N MET A 234 25.26 3.46 -0.49
CA MET A 234 24.82 3.38 -1.88
C MET A 234 25.09 4.71 -2.62
N PRO A 235 25.62 4.67 -3.86
CA PRO A 235 25.92 5.87 -4.66
C PRO A 235 24.64 6.41 -5.37
N VAL A 236 23.51 6.51 -4.66
CA VAL A 236 22.24 6.91 -5.27
C VAL A 236 21.81 8.30 -4.81
N THR A 237 21.26 9.06 -5.74
CA THR A 237 20.65 10.37 -5.47
C THR A 237 19.23 10.22 -4.97
N LEU A 238 18.70 11.27 -4.30
CA LEU A 238 17.30 11.30 -3.87
C LEU A 238 16.34 11.06 -5.05
N TRP A 239 16.59 11.68 -6.20
CA TRP A 239 15.71 11.55 -7.36
C TRP A 239 15.71 10.15 -7.98
N GLN A 240 16.85 9.45 -7.91
CA GLN A 240 16.91 8.03 -8.27
C GLN A 240 16.09 7.18 -7.32
N VAL A 241 16.13 7.45 -6.00
CA VAL A 241 15.28 6.76 -5.03
C VAL A 241 13.81 7.05 -5.30
N VAL A 242 13.43 8.30 -5.60
CA VAL A 242 12.08 8.67 -6.03
C VAL A 242 11.64 7.86 -7.23
N GLY A 243 12.46 7.83 -8.29
CA GLY A 243 12.14 7.10 -9.52
C GLY A 243 11.98 5.60 -9.31
N VAL A 244 12.95 4.95 -8.65
CA VAL A 244 12.93 3.51 -8.37
C VAL A 244 11.70 3.11 -7.56
N ASN A 245 11.40 3.85 -6.48
CA ASN A 245 10.27 3.52 -5.64
C ASN A 245 8.93 3.79 -6.33
N THR A 246 8.86 4.79 -7.22
CA THR A 246 7.66 5.06 -8.02
C THR A 246 7.40 3.90 -9.00
N VAL A 247 8.43 3.39 -9.70
CA VAL A 247 8.29 2.18 -10.54
C VAL A 247 7.80 1.01 -9.71
N SER A 248 8.46 0.75 -8.57
CA SER A 248 8.08 -0.34 -7.67
C SER A 248 6.63 -0.21 -7.18
N TYR A 249 6.17 1.00 -6.89
CA TYR A 249 4.78 1.26 -6.48
C TYR A 249 3.79 0.83 -7.58
N PHE A 250 3.99 1.25 -8.83
CA PHE A 250 3.09 0.88 -9.93
C PHE A 250 3.11 -0.61 -10.23
N ILE A 251 4.28 -1.26 -10.17
CA ILE A 251 4.38 -2.71 -10.33
C ILE A 251 3.60 -3.44 -9.23
N THR A 252 3.65 -2.96 -8.00
CA THR A 252 2.92 -3.57 -6.87
C THR A 252 1.40 -3.30 -6.88
N LEU A 253 0.92 -2.34 -7.67
CA LEU A 253 -0.52 -2.18 -7.90
C LEU A 253 -1.11 -3.29 -8.76
N LEU A 254 -0.29 -3.98 -9.58
CA LEU A 254 -0.74 -5.12 -10.34
C LEU A 254 -1.10 -6.27 -9.40
N PRO A 255 -2.27 -6.91 -9.55
CA PRO A 255 -2.74 -7.97 -8.66
C PRO A 255 -2.03 -9.32 -8.91
N ILE A 256 -0.70 -9.27 -9.05
CA ILE A 256 0.16 -10.44 -9.35
C ILE A 256 0.62 -11.10 -8.05
N SER A 257 0.85 -10.31 -6.99
CA SER A 257 1.31 -10.82 -5.69
C SER A 257 0.44 -10.34 -4.54
N ILE A 258 0.43 -11.10 -3.44
CA ILE A 258 -0.30 -10.72 -2.21
C ILE A 258 0.50 -9.64 -1.51
N SER A 259 -0.09 -8.44 -1.36
CA SER A 259 0.50 -7.27 -0.67
C SER A 259 1.90 -6.86 -1.19
N GLY A 260 2.24 -7.24 -2.44
CA GLY A 260 3.54 -6.92 -3.05
C GLY A 260 4.73 -7.69 -2.47
N TYR A 261 4.50 -8.71 -1.62
CA TYR A 261 5.60 -9.50 -1.05
C TYR A 261 6.38 -10.23 -2.14
N GLY A 262 7.69 -10.13 -2.07
CA GLY A 262 8.64 -10.64 -3.06
C GLY A 262 8.76 -9.73 -4.28
N LEU A 263 7.66 -9.34 -4.91
CA LEU A 263 7.65 -8.53 -6.14
C LEU A 263 8.28 -7.14 -5.92
N ARG A 264 7.94 -6.47 -4.81
CA ARG A 264 8.51 -5.17 -4.46
C ARG A 264 10.01 -5.29 -4.19
N GLU A 265 10.41 -6.25 -3.39
CA GLU A 265 11.80 -6.47 -3.00
C GLU A 265 12.67 -6.77 -4.22
N ILE A 266 12.23 -7.65 -5.12
CA ILE A 266 12.94 -7.99 -6.36
C ILE A 266 13.04 -6.74 -7.25
N THR A 267 11.94 -5.99 -7.44
CA THR A 267 11.95 -4.79 -8.27
C THR A 267 12.94 -3.74 -7.72
N LEU A 268 12.91 -3.49 -6.41
CA LEU A 268 13.85 -2.55 -5.77
C LEU A 268 15.29 -3.02 -5.93
N THR A 269 15.59 -4.28 -5.60
CA THR A 269 16.93 -4.84 -5.71
C THR A 269 17.46 -4.75 -7.14
N SER A 270 16.67 -5.18 -8.14
CA SER A 270 17.07 -5.15 -9.54
C SER A 270 17.35 -3.72 -10.02
N LEU A 271 16.46 -2.77 -9.73
CA LEU A 271 16.64 -1.39 -10.19
C LEU A 271 17.82 -0.69 -9.50
N TYR A 272 18.03 -0.91 -8.21
CA TYR A 272 19.17 -0.33 -7.51
C TYR A 272 20.49 -0.96 -7.95
N THR A 273 20.52 -2.25 -8.26
CA THR A 273 21.71 -2.91 -8.83
C THR A 273 22.06 -2.36 -10.21
N LEU A 274 21.06 -2.08 -11.05
CA LEU A 274 21.25 -1.42 -12.35
C LEU A 274 21.78 0.03 -12.20
N LEU A 275 21.53 0.68 -11.07
CA LEU A 275 22.07 2.01 -10.73
C LEU A 275 23.47 1.96 -10.08
N GLY A 276 24.09 0.77 -10.02
CA GLY A 276 25.47 0.58 -9.54
C GLY A 276 25.61 0.23 -8.05
N ALA A 277 24.50 -0.08 -7.36
CA ALA A 277 24.58 -0.64 -6.02
C ALA A 277 24.96 -2.13 -6.06
N SER A 278 25.65 -2.64 -5.02
CA SER A 278 25.83 -4.08 -4.90
C SER A 278 24.51 -4.81 -4.63
N LEU A 279 24.47 -6.11 -4.92
CA LEU A 279 23.29 -6.94 -4.67
C LEU A 279 22.93 -6.91 -3.17
N GLU A 280 23.94 -6.96 -2.31
CA GLU A 280 23.83 -6.95 -0.86
C GLU A 280 23.26 -5.61 -0.36
N GLN A 281 23.79 -4.49 -0.85
CA GLN A 281 23.30 -3.15 -0.52
C GLN A 281 21.83 -2.97 -0.94
N ALA A 282 21.50 -3.31 -2.18
CA ALA A 282 20.16 -3.16 -2.74
C ALA A 282 19.12 -4.02 -2.00
N THR A 283 19.50 -5.28 -1.70
CA THR A 283 18.63 -6.20 -0.97
C THR A 283 18.49 -5.79 0.49
N ALA A 284 19.57 -5.39 1.16
CA ALA A 284 19.54 -4.88 2.53
C ALA A 284 18.61 -3.65 2.64
N LEU A 285 18.70 -2.70 1.68
CA LEU A 285 17.81 -1.53 1.64
C LEU A 285 16.34 -1.94 1.47
N ALA A 286 16.05 -2.88 0.56
CA ALA A 286 14.69 -3.35 0.33
C ALA A 286 14.11 -4.00 1.60
N LEU A 287 14.89 -4.84 2.29
CA LEU A 287 14.48 -5.52 3.52
C LEU A 287 14.31 -4.56 4.69
N ILE A 288 15.29 -3.69 4.96
CA ILE A 288 15.22 -2.77 6.11
C ILE A 288 14.10 -1.74 5.94
N SER A 289 13.88 -1.24 4.72
CA SER A 289 12.75 -0.34 4.45
C SER A 289 11.40 -1.02 4.67
N ARG A 290 11.29 -2.33 4.38
CA ARG A 290 10.11 -3.14 4.68
C ARG A 290 9.93 -3.32 6.18
N ILE A 291 10.99 -3.68 6.90
CA ILE A 291 10.97 -3.83 8.35
C ILE A 291 10.50 -2.53 9.00
N PHE A 292 11.06 -1.39 8.61
CA PHE A 292 10.69 -0.09 9.17
C PHE A 292 9.24 0.30 8.85
N SER A 293 8.79 0.09 7.62
CA SER A 293 7.39 0.34 7.26
C SER A 293 6.41 -0.51 8.07
N THR A 294 6.80 -1.75 8.41
CA THR A 294 5.99 -2.64 9.25
C THR A 294 6.05 -2.22 10.73
N LEU A 295 7.26 -1.93 11.22
CA LEU A 295 7.52 -1.55 12.61
C LEU A 295 6.73 -0.31 13.04
N VAL A 296 6.68 0.72 12.19
CA VAL A 296 5.91 1.95 12.50
C VAL A 296 4.41 1.73 12.53
N THR A 297 3.90 0.63 11.97
CA THR A 297 2.48 0.26 12.04
C THR A 297 2.13 -0.65 13.22
N LEU A 298 3.14 -1.23 13.94
CA LEU A 298 2.90 -2.13 15.07
C LEU A 298 1.98 -1.56 16.16
N PRO A 299 2.06 -0.28 16.55
CA PRO A 299 1.11 0.27 17.51
C PRO A 299 -0.35 0.15 17.08
N GLY A 300 -0.59 0.00 15.76
CA GLY A 300 -1.91 -0.19 15.17
C GLY A 300 -2.61 -1.48 15.61
N VAL A 301 -1.87 -2.49 16.11
CA VAL A 301 -2.45 -3.75 16.59
C VAL A 301 -3.50 -3.53 17.68
N ILE A 302 -3.22 -2.59 18.61
CA ILE A 302 -4.09 -2.29 19.74
C ILE A 302 -5.44 -1.77 19.25
N TRP A 303 -5.42 -0.88 18.29
CA TRP A 303 -6.64 -0.27 17.74
C TRP A 303 -7.38 -1.20 16.77
N MET A 304 -6.65 -2.02 16.01
CA MET A 304 -7.25 -3.08 15.21
C MET A 304 -8.10 -4.02 16.07
N GLN A 305 -7.57 -4.45 17.21
CA GLN A 305 -8.31 -5.34 18.13
C GLN A 305 -9.57 -4.68 18.67
N ARG A 306 -9.53 -3.38 19.04
CA ARG A 306 -10.70 -2.63 19.49
C ARG A 306 -11.77 -2.53 18.41
N ILE A 307 -11.41 -2.15 17.18
CA ILE A 307 -12.35 -2.05 16.06
C ILE A 307 -13.04 -3.40 15.79
N VAL A 308 -12.28 -4.50 15.89
CA VAL A 308 -12.82 -5.86 15.69
C VAL A 308 -13.67 -6.31 16.87
N ALA A 309 -13.30 -5.99 18.11
CA ALA A 309 -14.07 -6.34 19.30
C ALA A 309 -15.43 -5.64 19.29
N ASP A 310 -15.44 -4.34 19.05
CA ASP A 310 -16.68 -3.54 18.95
C ASP A 310 -17.58 -4.06 17.82
N SER A 311 -17.02 -4.73 16.76
CA SER A 311 -17.83 -5.31 15.68
C SER A 311 -18.67 -6.51 16.11
N LYS A 312 -18.17 -7.27 17.03
CA LYS A 312 -18.88 -8.48 17.53
C LYS A 312 -19.98 -8.14 18.52
N THR A 313 -19.81 -7.05 19.29
CA THR A 313 -20.83 -6.59 20.25
C THR A 313 -22.09 -6.05 19.56
N ASP A 314 -21.91 -5.36 18.42
CA ASP A 314 -23.06 -4.83 17.66
C ASP A 314 -23.87 -5.93 16.94
N GLU A 315 -23.20 -7.01 16.49
CA GLU A 315 -23.90 -8.17 15.88
C GLU A 315 -24.68 -8.98 16.91
N GLY A 316 -24.17 -9.07 18.15
CA GLY A 316 -24.84 -9.78 19.24
C GLY A 316 -26.06 -9.05 19.83
N GLN A 317 -26.20 -7.75 19.61
CA GLN A 317 -27.37 -6.98 20.06
C GLN A 317 -28.51 -6.93 19.03
N ASN A 318 -28.23 -7.31 17.78
CA ASN A 318 -29.22 -7.32 16.68
C ASN A 318 -29.70 -8.74 16.31
N SER A 319 -29.30 -9.76 17.05
CA SER A 319 -29.75 -11.15 16.93
C SER A 319 -30.67 -11.53 18.11
#